data_12bcc7817d291ebbe8e85c5512a9e34a
#
_entry.id   12bcc7817d291ebbe8e85c5512a9e34a
#
_cell.length_a   1.000
_cell.length_b   1.000
_cell.length_c   1.000
_cell.angle_alpha   90.00
_cell.angle_beta   90.00
_cell.angle_gamma   90.00
#
_symmetry.space_group_name_H-M   'P 1'
#
loop_
_entity.id
_entity.type
_entity.pdbx_description
1 polymer ?
#
loop_
_entity_poly.entity_id
_entity_poly.type
_entity_poly.pdbx_seq_one_letter_code
_entity_poly.pdbx_strand_id
1 'polypeptide(L)'
;SGQMGGEYPLSESQREAVNHFHFLKDGDVLAVSGPPGTGKTTLLQSIVADMLVSHALVEDPPPVIVATSTNNQAVTNVIDSFAKIPNIGLDDLLEQRWIEGVNSLAAYFPSTQAMDKNKDKSYFCTTEVGGFSFAELENEQNEQKALGFFLEKASDYFHRTFKKWDEVAAALHEKLEHCVQSKMQILDSLN
;
A
#
# COMPACT_ATOMS: atom_id res chain seq x y z
N SER A 1 -5.39 9.70 -8.96
CA SER A 1 -5.28 8.27 -8.79
C SER A 1 -3.87 7.87 -8.40
N GLY A 2 -3.76 6.93 -7.46
CA GLY A 2 -2.50 6.37 -7.02
C GLY A 2 -1.93 5.39 -8.05
N GLN A 3 -0.60 5.27 -8.09
CA GLN A 3 0.08 4.26 -8.90
C GLN A 3 1.27 3.72 -8.12
N MET A 4 1.43 2.40 -8.13
CA MET A 4 2.60 1.75 -7.54
C MET A 4 3.67 1.52 -8.59
N GLY A 5 4.75 2.30 -8.51
CA GLY A 5 5.90 2.22 -9.40
C GLY A 5 5.68 2.88 -10.76
N GLY A 6 6.77 3.28 -11.40
CA GLY A 6 6.77 3.99 -12.68
C GLY A 6 7.42 3.22 -13.84
N GLU A 7 7.99 2.04 -13.56
CA GLU A 7 8.76 1.28 -14.56
C GLU A 7 7.85 0.75 -15.70
N TYR A 8 6.64 0.33 -15.36
CA TYR A 8 5.69 -0.21 -16.34
C TYR A 8 4.37 0.56 -16.28
N PRO A 9 4.15 1.53 -17.18
CA PRO A 9 2.90 2.26 -17.24
C PRO A 9 1.76 1.33 -17.63
N LEU A 10 0.58 1.60 -17.07
CA LEU A 10 -0.63 0.86 -17.44
C LEU A 10 -0.95 1.04 -18.92
N SER A 11 -1.32 -0.04 -19.59
CA SER A 11 -1.90 0.01 -20.94
C SER A 11 -3.24 0.75 -20.91
N GLU A 12 -3.74 1.14 -22.07
CA GLU A 12 -5.04 1.83 -22.20
C GLU A 12 -6.17 1.01 -21.57
N SER A 13 -6.28 -0.27 -21.90
CA SER A 13 -7.28 -1.17 -21.33
C SER A 13 -7.17 -1.36 -19.80
N GLN A 14 -5.96 -1.31 -19.26
CA GLN A 14 -5.76 -1.34 -17.81
C GLN A 14 -6.21 -0.04 -17.17
N ARG A 15 -5.93 1.12 -17.78
CA ARG A 15 -6.42 2.43 -17.30
C ARG A 15 -7.94 2.49 -17.33
N GLU A 16 -8.56 1.98 -18.38
CA GLU A 16 -10.02 1.85 -18.48
C GLU A 16 -10.57 0.97 -17.34
N ALA A 17 -9.93 -0.17 -17.05
CA ALA A 17 -10.34 -1.04 -15.95
C ALA A 17 -10.26 -0.34 -14.58
N VAL A 18 -9.21 0.45 -14.32
CA VAL A 18 -9.10 1.27 -13.10
C VAL A 18 -10.22 2.32 -13.06
N ASN A 19 -10.50 2.98 -14.19
CA ASN A 19 -11.60 3.95 -14.26
C ASN A 19 -12.97 3.28 -14.02
N HIS A 20 -13.22 2.12 -14.60
CA HIS A 20 -14.46 1.38 -14.34
C HIS A 20 -14.60 0.98 -12.87
N PHE A 21 -13.50 0.66 -12.20
CA PHE A 21 -13.51 0.33 -10.77
C PHE A 21 -14.09 1.47 -9.92
N HIS A 22 -13.84 2.74 -10.27
CA HIS A 22 -14.38 3.89 -9.54
C HIS A 22 -15.90 4.04 -9.62
N PHE A 23 -16.54 3.44 -10.61
CA PHE A 23 -18.00 3.50 -10.77
C PHE A 23 -18.73 2.33 -10.12
N LEU A 24 -17.99 1.38 -9.54
CA LEU A 24 -18.60 0.24 -8.85
C LEU A 24 -19.31 0.70 -7.58
N LYS A 25 -20.44 0.10 -7.33
CA LYS A 25 -21.24 0.28 -6.11
C LYS A 25 -21.13 -0.98 -5.26
N ASP A 26 -21.59 -0.88 -4.03
CA ASP A 26 -21.66 -2.03 -3.12
C ASP A 26 -22.42 -3.19 -3.77
N GLY A 27 -21.76 -4.35 -3.80
CA GLY A 27 -22.30 -5.56 -4.42
C GLY A 27 -22.01 -5.73 -5.91
N ASP A 28 -21.43 -4.73 -6.57
CA ASP A 28 -21.02 -4.87 -7.99
C ASP A 28 -19.80 -5.78 -8.15
N VAL A 29 -19.68 -6.37 -9.33
CA VAL A 29 -18.58 -7.26 -9.70
C VAL A 29 -17.90 -6.78 -10.96
N LEU A 30 -16.59 -6.54 -10.91
CA LEU A 30 -15.75 -6.29 -12.06
C LEU A 30 -14.91 -7.53 -12.39
N ALA A 31 -15.19 -8.17 -13.52
CA ALA A 31 -14.40 -9.29 -13.98
C ALA A 31 -13.24 -8.82 -14.86
N VAL A 32 -11.99 -9.16 -14.46
CA VAL A 32 -10.79 -8.86 -15.23
C VAL A 32 -10.22 -10.17 -15.79
N SER A 33 -10.23 -10.30 -17.12
CA SER A 33 -9.65 -11.45 -17.82
C SER A 33 -8.45 -11.03 -18.66
N GLY A 34 -7.47 -11.91 -18.75
CA GLY A 34 -6.29 -11.69 -19.59
C GLY A 34 -5.33 -12.88 -19.53
N PRO A 35 -4.56 -13.14 -20.58
CA PRO A 35 -3.53 -14.18 -20.58
C PRO A 35 -2.47 -13.99 -19.47
N PRO A 36 -1.68 -15.02 -19.15
CA PRO A 36 -0.50 -14.85 -18.30
C PRO A 36 0.43 -13.77 -18.87
N GLY A 37 1.05 -12.96 -17.98
CA GLY A 37 1.98 -11.91 -18.38
C GLY A 37 1.38 -10.58 -18.87
N THR A 38 0.06 -10.43 -18.90
CA THR A 38 -0.62 -9.19 -19.34
C THR A 38 -0.73 -8.10 -18.27
N GLY A 39 0.01 -8.22 -17.16
CA GLY A 39 0.05 -7.18 -16.12
C GLY A 39 -1.17 -7.13 -15.20
N LYS A 40 -1.89 -8.24 -14.98
CA LYS A 40 -3.01 -8.29 -14.02
C LYS A 40 -2.59 -7.90 -12.59
N THR A 41 -1.39 -8.28 -12.17
CA THR A 41 -0.84 -7.88 -10.87
C THR A 41 -0.59 -6.37 -10.82
N THR A 42 -0.07 -5.78 -11.89
CA THR A 42 0.15 -4.33 -12.00
C THR A 42 -1.17 -3.56 -11.95
N LEU A 43 -2.22 -4.08 -12.60
CA LEU A 43 -3.56 -3.52 -12.50
C LEU A 43 -4.09 -3.58 -11.06
N LEU A 44 -3.97 -4.72 -10.39
CA LEU A 44 -4.39 -4.87 -8.99
C LEU A 44 -3.64 -3.91 -8.07
N GLN A 45 -2.32 -3.79 -8.23
CA GLN A 45 -1.51 -2.83 -7.49
C GLN A 45 -1.99 -1.39 -7.70
N SER A 46 -2.34 -1.04 -8.94
CA SER A 46 -2.83 0.29 -9.27
C SER A 46 -4.20 0.58 -8.65
N ILE A 47 -5.11 -0.41 -8.63
CA ILE A 47 -6.40 -0.30 -7.94
C ILE A 47 -6.19 -0.08 -6.45
N VAL A 48 -5.35 -0.88 -5.81
CA VAL A 48 -5.06 -0.74 -4.37
C VAL A 48 -4.43 0.62 -4.05
N ALA A 49 -3.43 1.04 -4.84
CA ALA A 49 -2.80 2.34 -4.65
C ALA A 49 -3.79 3.50 -4.83
N ASP A 50 -4.68 3.38 -5.80
CA ASP A 50 -5.71 4.38 -6.06
C ASP A 50 -6.74 4.47 -4.94
N MET A 51 -7.18 3.34 -4.40
CA MET A 51 -8.05 3.30 -3.21
C MET A 51 -7.39 3.96 -2.00
N LEU A 52 -6.13 3.63 -1.71
CA LEU A 52 -5.39 4.20 -0.58
C LEU A 52 -5.23 5.72 -0.73
N VAL A 53 -4.84 6.20 -1.91
CA VAL A 53 -4.70 7.65 -2.18
C VAL A 53 -6.04 8.36 -2.10
N SER A 54 -7.10 7.77 -2.64
CA SER A 54 -8.44 8.37 -2.60
C SER A 54 -8.97 8.51 -1.18
N HIS A 55 -8.79 7.49 -0.33
CA HIS A 55 -9.15 7.57 1.10
C HIS A 55 -8.28 8.59 1.84
N ALA A 56 -6.97 8.62 1.57
CA ALA A 56 -6.07 9.58 2.19
C ALA A 56 -6.42 11.04 1.84
N LEU A 57 -6.89 11.31 0.62
CA LEU A 57 -7.29 12.65 0.18
C LEU A 57 -8.53 13.20 0.89
N VAL A 58 -9.41 12.33 1.37
CA VAL A 58 -10.63 12.72 2.12
C VAL A 58 -10.49 12.44 3.62
N GLU A 59 -9.30 12.13 4.07
CA GLU A 59 -8.98 11.80 5.48
C GLU A 59 -9.81 10.64 6.05
N ASP A 60 -10.28 9.74 5.18
CA ASP A 60 -10.97 8.52 5.59
C ASP A 60 -9.98 7.45 6.06
N PRO A 61 -10.40 6.54 6.94
CA PRO A 61 -9.59 5.37 7.30
C PRO A 61 -9.16 4.58 6.06
N PRO A 62 -7.97 3.95 6.09
CA PRO A 62 -7.50 3.15 4.97
C PRO A 62 -8.48 2.02 4.63
N PRO A 63 -8.71 1.74 3.33
CA PRO A 63 -9.66 0.71 2.92
C PRO A 63 -9.18 -0.68 3.32
N VAL A 64 -10.09 -1.54 3.73
CA VAL A 64 -9.82 -2.96 3.97
C VAL A 64 -10.03 -3.73 2.67
N ILE A 65 -8.97 -4.34 2.16
CA ILE A 65 -8.98 -5.08 0.90
C ILE A 65 -8.71 -6.56 1.19
N VAL A 66 -9.64 -7.44 0.83
CA VAL A 66 -9.51 -8.89 1.02
C VAL A 66 -9.20 -9.54 -0.32
N ALA A 67 -8.03 -10.18 -0.40
CA ALA A 67 -7.62 -10.96 -1.56
C ALA A 67 -7.66 -12.47 -1.26
N THR A 68 -8.32 -13.24 -2.11
CA THR A 68 -8.42 -14.69 -1.97
C THR A 68 -7.99 -15.39 -3.26
N SER A 69 -7.44 -16.60 -3.13
CA SER A 69 -7.11 -17.45 -4.27
C SER A 69 -7.12 -18.92 -3.85
N THR A 70 -7.41 -19.78 -4.79
CA THR A 70 -7.21 -21.24 -4.63
C THR A 70 -5.73 -21.64 -4.69
N ASN A 71 -4.85 -20.73 -5.11
CA ASN A 71 -3.41 -20.92 -5.17
C ASN A 71 -2.70 -19.97 -4.18
N ASN A 72 -2.12 -20.54 -3.12
CA ASN A 72 -1.37 -19.80 -2.11
C ASN A 72 -0.25 -18.95 -2.71
N GLN A 73 0.44 -19.44 -3.74
CA GLN A 73 1.51 -18.70 -4.42
C GLN A 73 0.99 -17.41 -5.07
N ALA A 74 -0.23 -17.43 -5.60
CA ALA A 74 -0.82 -16.22 -6.19
C ALA A 74 -1.06 -15.13 -5.14
N VAL A 75 -1.55 -15.50 -3.95
CA VAL A 75 -1.76 -14.56 -2.84
C VAL A 75 -0.42 -14.01 -2.34
N THR A 76 0.56 -14.88 -2.08
CA THR A 76 1.87 -14.45 -1.57
C THR A 76 2.62 -13.57 -2.58
N ASN A 77 2.51 -13.84 -3.88
CA ASN A 77 3.09 -12.99 -4.92
C ASN A 77 2.48 -11.58 -4.92
N VAL A 78 1.19 -11.46 -4.66
CA VAL A 78 0.53 -10.14 -4.51
C VAL A 78 1.10 -9.41 -3.31
N ILE A 79 1.19 -10.07 -2.15
CA ILE A 79 1.75 -9.46 -0.92
C ILE A 79 3.20 -9.06 -1.13
N ASP A 80 4.04 -9.93 -1.70
CA ASP A 80 5.44 -9.65 -2.02
C ASP A 80 5.58 -8.43 -2.94
N SER A 81 4.63 -8.23 -3.84
CA SER A 81 4.64 -7.10 -4.76
C SER A 81 4.40 -5.76 -4.05
N PHE A 82 3.61 -5.75 -2.95
CA PHE A 82 3.42 -4.58 -2.10
C PHE A 82 4.56 -4.35 -1.11
N ALA A 83 5.39 -5.35 -0.86
CA ALA A 83 6.57 -5.23 0.00
C ALA A 83 7.76 -4.56 -0.72
N LYS A 84 7.78 -4.60 -2.05
CA LYS A 84 8.84 -3.99 -2.84
C LYS A 84 8.56 -2.50 -3.01
N ILE A 85 9.47 -1.67 -2.53
CA ILE A 85 9.47 -0.23 -2.80
C ILE A 85 10.50 -0.02 -3.92
N PRO A 86 10.06 0.37 -5.13
CA PRO A 86 11.01 0.68 -6.19
C PRO A 86 11.79 1.94 -5.80
N ASN A 87 13.11 1.88 -5.89
CA ASN A 87 13.94 3.09 -5.80
C ASN A 87 13.84 3.81 -7.15
N ILE A 88 13.07 4.89 -7.19
CA ILE A 88 12.92 5.73 -8.37
C ILE A 88 13.81 6.99 -8.31
N GLY A 89 14.63 7.12 -7.26
CA GLY A 89 15.61 8.20 -7.11
C GLY A 89 14.99 9.58 -6.87
N LEU A 90 13.73 9.65 -6.43
CA LEU A 90 13.07 10.93 -6.19
C LEU A 90 13.28 11.43 -4.76
N ASP A 91 13.20 10.54 -3.78
CA ASP A 91 13.33 10.88 -2.36
C ASP A 91 13.58 9.63 -1.52
N ASP A 92 14.80 9.46 -1.05
CA ASP A 92 15.21 8.28 -0.28
C ASP A 92 14.39 8.08 1.01
N LEU A 93 13.89 9.15 1.61
CA LEU A 93 13.09 9.07 2.83
C LEU A 93 11.65 8.60 2.55
N LEU A 94 11.05 9.03 1.45
CA LEU A 94 9.73 8.56 1.02
C LEU A 94 9.75 7.13 0.47
N GLU A 95 10.88 6.66 -0.01
CA GLU A 95 11.08 5.30 -0.49
C GLU A 95 11.23 4.29 0.66
N GLN A 96 11.37 4.75 1.90
CA GLN A 96 11.46 3.91 3.09
C GLN A 96 10.10 3.68 3.73
N ARG A 97 9.94 2.54 4.42
CA ARG A 97 8.80 2.34 5.31
C ARG A 97 9.03 3.10 6.62
N TRP A 98 8.02 3.82 7.07
CA TRP A 98 8.07 4.60 8.31
C TRP A 98 7.56 3.82 9.53
N ILE A 99 7.52 2.51 9.41
CA ILE A 99 7.20 1.59 10.52
C ILE A 99 8.26 0.50 10.52
N GLU A 100 9.03 0.40 11.61
CA GLU A 100 10.11 -0.56 11.74
C GLU A 100 9.58 -1.99 11.65
N GLY A 101 10.25 -2.85 10.88
CA GLY A 101 9.90 -4.27 10.72
C GLY A 101 8.69 -4.56 9.83
N VAL A 102 7.98 -3.53 9.35
CA VAL A 102 6.84 -3.68 8.42
C VAL A 102 7.33 -3.60 6.99
N ASN A 103 7.39 -4.74 6.31
CA ASN A 103 7.79 -4.80 4.90
C ASN A 103 6.60 -4.67 3.95
N SER A 104 5.42 -5.13 4.37
CA SER A 104 4.18 -5.02 3.59
C SER A 104 3.03 -4.61 4.51
N LEU A 105 2.10 -3.83 3.98
CA LEU A 105 0.86 -3.47 4.69
C LEU A 105 -0.23 -4.55 4.56
N ALA A 106 0.14 -5.75 4.15
CA ALA A 106 -0.77 -6.86 3.96
C ALA A 106 -0.54 -7.96 5.01
N ALA A 107 -1.62 -8.53 5.50
CA ALA A 107 -1.64 -9.68 6.38
C ALA A 107 -1.97 -10.94 5.58
N TYR A 108 -1.22 -12.01 5.78
CA TYR A 108 -1.46 -13.30 5.14
C TYR A 108 -2.08 -14.27 6.15
N PHE A 109 -3.20 -14.85 5.75
CA PHE A 109 -3.91 -15.88 6.52
C PHE A 109 -3.74 -17.24 5.82
N PRO A 110 -2.67 -17.99 6.12
CA PRO A 110 -2.41 -19.27 5.47
C PRO A 110 -3.43 -20.34 5.90
N SER A 111 -3.66 -21.32 5.04
CA SER A 111 -4.30 -22.57 5.47
C SER A 111 -3.39 -23.32 6.44
N THR A 112 -3.96 -24.17 7.29
CA THR A 112 -3.21 -24.95 8.28
C THR A 112 -2.04 -25.74 7.66
N GLN A 113 -2.19 -26.23 6.44
CA GLN A 113 -1.13 -26.97 5.72
C GLN A 113 -0.02 -26.07 5.16
N ALA A 114 -0.28 -24.77 5.01
CA ALA A 114 0.68 -23.81 4.45
C ALA A 114 1.45 -23.03 5.54
N MET A 115 1.09 -23.18 6.80
CA MET A 115 1.73 -22.48 7.92
C MET A 115 3.23 -22.72 7.99
N ASP A 116 3.67 -23.98 7.90
CA ASP A 116 5.08 -24.35 8.01
C ASP A 116 5.96 -23.83 6.87
N LYS A 117 5.37 -23.62 5.68
CA LYS A 117 6.09 -23.21 4.48
C LYS A 117 6.38 -21.69 4.43
N ASN A 118 5.75 -20.91 5.29
CA ASN A 118 5.82 -19.46 5.27
C ASN A 118 6.52 -18.88 6.50
N LYS A 119 7.17 -19.71 7.31
CA LYS A 119 7.88 -19.30 8.54
C LYS A 119 8.96 -18.24 8.33
N ASP A 120 9.60 -18.25 7.15
CA ASP A 120 10.71 -17.35 6.83
C ASP A 120 10.25 -16.11 6.05
N LYS A 121 8.94 -15.95 5.83
CA LYS A 121 8.41 -14.81 5.08
C LYS A 121 8.00 -13.70 6.03
N SER A 122 8.47 -12.49 5.75
CA SER A 122 8.18 -11.27 6.51
C SER A 122 6.76 -10.72 6.26
N TYR A 123 5.77 -11.60 6.16
CA TYR A 123 4.36 -11.19 6.13
C TYR A 123 3.78 -11.22 7.54
N PHE A 124 2.80 -10.35 7.76
CA PHE A 124 1.95 -10.52 8.91
C PHE A 124 1.12 -11.80 8.72
N CYS A 125 1.37 -12.76 9.59
CA CYS A 125 0.60 -14.01 9.65
C CYS A 125 -0.11 -14.03 10.99
N THR A 126 -1.36 -14.47 11.03
CA THR A 126 -2.16 -14.59 12.26
C THR A 126 -1.71 -15.70 13.21
N THR A 127 -0.69 -16.46 12.83
CA THR A 127 -0.18 -17.56 13.63
C THR A 127 1.07 -17.15 14.38
N GLU A 128 1.19 -17.61 15.63
CA GLU A 128 2.34 -17.38 16.51
C GLU A 128 3.64 -18.03 16.00
N VAL A 129 3.60 -18.68 14.84
CA VAL A 129 4.71 -19.46 14.33
C VAL A 129 5.42 -18.72 13.20
N GLY A 130 6.51 -18.07 13.57
CA GLY A 130 7.52 -17.56 12.65
C GLY A 130 7.18 -16.23 11.97
N GLY A 131 7.44 -15.14 12.59
CA GLY A 131 7.25 -13.79 12.08
C GLY A 131 6.37 -12.95 12.99
N PHE A 132 6.03 -11.76 12.59
CA PHE A 132 5.14 -10.90 13.35
C PHE A 132 3.73 -11.48 13.40
N SER A 133 3.22 -11.75 14.61
CA SER A 133 1.78 -11.95 14.80
C SER A 133 1.10 -10.59 14.94
N PHE A 134 -0.19 -10.51 14.59
CA PHE A 134 -0.97 -9.29 14.86
C PHE A 134 -0.95 -8.91 16.34
N ALA A 135 -1.00 -9.90 17.23
CA ALA A 135 -0.94 -9.69 18.67
C ALA A 135 0.38 -9.02 19.13
N GLU A 136 1.49 -9.27 18.43
CA GLU A 136 2.75 -8.58 18.70
C GLU A 136 2.73 -7.13 18.23
N LEU A 137 2.10 -6.83 17.10
CA LEU A 137 1.94 -5.45 16.62
C LEU A 137 1.03 -4.62 17.50
N GLU A 138 -0.07 -5.22 17.99
CA GLU A 138 -1.06 -4.56 18.85
C GLU A 138 -0.60 -4.49 20.31
N ASN A 139 0.62 -4.91 20.63
CA ASN A 139 1.20 -4.77 21.94
C ASN A 139 1.61 -3.30 22.20
N GLU A 140 1.23 -2.75 23.35
CA GLU A 140 1.50 -1.35 23.72
C GLU A 140 2.97 -0.94 23.57
N GLN A 141 3.92 -1.83 23.87
CA GLN A 141 5.35 -1.55 23.71
C GLN A 141 5.75 -1.40 22.24
N ASN A 142 5.18 -2.23 21.36
CA ASN A 142 5.45 -2.16 19.94
C ASN A 142 4.74 -0.96 19.29
N GLU A 143 3.54 -0.61 19.75
CA GLU A 143 2.88 0.63 19.35
C GLU A 143 3.72 1.86 19.66
N GLN A 144 4.22 1.96 20.89
CA GLN A 144 5.07 3.09 21.32
C GLN A 144 6.38 3.14 20.53
N LYS A 145 7.00 1.98 20.26
CA LYS A 145 8.21 1.89 19.45
C LYS A 145 7.95 2.29 18.01
N ALA A 146 6.86 1.79 17.40
CA ALA A 146 6.45 2.14 16.06
C ALA A 146 6.13 3.63 15.92
N LEU A 147 5.44 4.21 16.91
CA LEU A 147 5.16 5.65 16.96
C LEU A 147 6.45 6.45 17.04
N GLY A 148 7.39 6.07 17.90
CA GLY A 148 8.70 6.74 18.01
C GLY A 148 9.45 6.76 16.68
N PHE A 149 9.54 5.60 16.03
CA PHE A 149 10.18 5.46 14.72
C PHE A 149 9.48 6.29 13.63
N PHE A 150 8.14 6.27 13.60
CA PHE A 150 7.35 7.06 12.66
C PHE A 150 7.59 8.58 12.84
N LEU A 151 7.59 9.07 14.08
CA LEU A 151 7.83 10.48 14.38
C LEU A 151 9.25 10.91 14.03
N GLU A 152 10.25 10.03 14.25
CA GLU A 152 11.64 10.28 13.85
C GLU A 152 11.75 10.42 12.33
N LYS A 153 11.24 9.45 11.58
CA LYS A 153 11.26 9.48 10.10
C LYS A 153 10.52 10.68 9.52
N ALA A 154 9.37 11.02 10.09
CA ALA A 154 8.63 12.21 9.70
C ALA A 154 9.39 13.50 10.00
N SER A 155 10.05 13.56 11.17
CA SER A 155 10.84 14.73 11.55
C SER A 155 12.04 14.94 10.61
N ASP A 156 12.70 13.86 10.22
CA ASP A 156 13.78 13.90 9.23
C ASP A 156 13.29 14.37 7.86
N TYR A 157 12.17 13.82 7.40
CA TYR A 157 11.60 14.15 6.10
C TYR A 157 11.11 15.59 5.99
N PHE A 158 10.42 16.09 7.02
CA PHE A 158 9.88 17.45 7.05
C PHE A 158 10.86 18.51 7.60
N HIS A 159 12.04 18.10 8.05
CA HIS A 159 13.03 18.96 8.71
C HIS A 159 12.45 19.75 9.89
N ARG A 160 11.52 19.15 10.63
CA ARG A 160 10.91 19.71 11.82
C ARG A 160 10.55 18.64 12.82
N THR A 161 10.53 18.95 14.11
CA THR A 161 10.17 17.97 15.16
C THR A 161 8.65 17.82 15.26
N PHE A 162 8.18 16.59 15.26
CA PHE A 162 6.81 16.21 15.54
C PHE A 162 6.73 15.52 16.91
N LYS A 163 5.63 15.75 17.63
CA LYS A 163 5.37 15.12 18.93
C LYS A 163 4.20 14.16 18.92
N LYS A 164 3.35 14.25 17.91
CA LYS A 164 2.14 13.45 17.78
C LYS A 164 1.98 12.97 16.34
N TRP A 165 1.35 11.80 16.20
CA TRP A 165 1.09 11.21 14.90
C TRP A 165 0.11 12.02 14.04
N ASP A 166 -0.89 12.68 14.67
CA ASP A 166 -1.88 13.51 13.99
C ASP A 166 -1.26 14.75 13.33
N GLU A 167 -0.22 15.32 13.94
CA GLU A 167 0.55 16.42 13.33
C GLU A 167 1.29 15.97 12.06
N VAL A 168 1.79 14.74 12.06
CA VAL A 168 2.43 14.13 10.88
C VAL A 168 1.41 13.81 9.80
N ALA A 169 0.26 13.23 10.19
CA ALA A 169 -0.82 12.93 9.27
C ALA A 169 -1.30 14.18 8.54
N ALA A 170 -1.53 15.27 9.26
CA ALA A 170 -1.91 16.56 8.66
C ALA A 170 -0.85 17.10 7.68
N ALA A 171 0.44 16.99 8.03
CA ALA A 171 1.52 17.45 7.16
C ALA A 171 1.65 16.57 5.88
N LEU A 172 1.43 15.27 6.00
CA LEU A 172 1.41 14.36 4.84
C LEU A 172 0.21 14.62 3.94
N HIS A 173 -0.96 14.88 4.56
CA HIS A 173 -2.18 15.22 3.83
C HIS A 173 -2.01 16.50 3.02
N GLU A 174 -1.53 17.60 3.63
CA GLU A 174 -1.24 18.85 2.95
C GLU A 174 -0.29 18.65 1.75
N LYS A 175 0.74 17.83 1.94
CA LYS A 175 1.69 17.52 0.86
C LYS A 175 1.03 16.69 -0.25
N LEU A 176 0.18 15.74 0.08
CA LEU A 176 -0.56 14.94 -0.90
C LEU A 176 -1.51 15.81 -1.73
N GLU A 177 -2.27 16.70 -1.08
CA GLU A 177 -3.13 17.66 -1.77
C GLU A 177 -2.35 18.55 -2.73
N HIS A 178 -1.21 19.10 -2.28
CA HIS A 178 -0.34 19.90 -3.12
C HIS A 178 0.17 19.13 -4.35
N CYS A 179 0.53 17.84 -4.19
CA CYS A 179 0.94 16.99 -5.31
C CYS A 179 -0.19 16.79 -6.32
N VAL A 180 -1.43 16.59 -5.85
CA VAL A 180 -2.61 16.44 -6.72
C VAL A 180 -2.91 17.73 -7.47
N GLN A 181 -2.89 18.88 -6.78
CA GLN A 181 -3.11 20.19 -7.39
C GLN A 181 -2.05 20.51 -8.46
N SER A 182 -0.78 20.25 -8.17
CA SER A 182 0.32 20.43 -9.12
C SER A 182 0.15 19.57 -10.37
N LYS A 183 -0.26 18.30 -10.18
CA LYS A 183 -0.57 17.41 -11.31
C LYS A 183 -1.72 17.96 -12.17
N MET A 184 -2.80 18.45 -11.56
CA MET A 184 -3.92 19.04 -12.30
C MET A 184 -3.50 20.28 -13.10
N GLN A 185 -2.71 21.17 -12.53
CA GLN A 185 -2.18 22.36 -13.22
C GLN A 185 -1.33 21.96 -14.45
N ILE A 186 -0.49 20.92 -14.33
CA ILE A 186 0.29 20.42 -15.47
C ILE A 186 -0.63 19.89 -16.56
N LEU A 187 -1.65 19.11 -16.21
CA LEU A 187 -2.61 18.57 -17.18
C LEU A 187 -3.40 19.67 -17.90
N ASP A 188 -3.84 20.70 -17.17
CA ASP A 188 -4.54 21.86 -17.73
C ASP A 188 -3.66 22.67 -18.67
N SER A 189 -2.36 22.70 -18.42
CA SER A 189 -1.39 23.40 -19.29
C SER A 189 -1.07 22.68 -20.60
N LEU A 190 -1.42 21.40 -20.69
CA LEU A 190 -1.19 20.54 -21.88
C LEU A 190 -2.41 20.47 -22.82
N ASN A 191 -3.56 21.01 -22.41
CA ASN A 191 -4.80 21.10 -23.18
C ASN A 191 -4.97 22.50 -23.76
#